data_74170ff12726d85fac0b9577f3a9b276
#
_entry.id   74170ff12726d85fac0b9577f3a9b276
#
_cell.length_a   1.000
_cell.length_b   1.000
_cell.length_c   1.000
_cell.angle_alpha   90.00
_cell.angle_beta   90.00
_cell.angle_gamma   90.00
#
_symmetry.space_group_name_H-M   'P 1'
#
loop_
_entity.id
_entity.type
_entity.pdbx_description
1 polymer ?
#
loop_
_entity_poly.entity_id
_entity_poly.type
_entity_poly.pdbx_seq_one_letter_code
_entity_poly.pdbx_strand_id
1 'polypeptide(L)'
;SRAQRINVRSIHPEAITAAMVTQFGLAPDDAKHVAHLANGSYLKAVEAISLSEENSFYLEQFKTMMRNSWARNVKGAMGDVLASIGRERQKNFLQYCQHLIRENFMYRFQSPDLNYMNLDEAGFATKFAPYVNERNVFDIMEELAKAERHITQNVNAKMVFFDLSLRLTVLIKR
;
A
#
# COMPACT_ATOMS: atom_id res chain seq x y z
N SER A 1 20.10 28.96 -28.17
CA SER A 1 19.50 28.43 -26.90
C SER A 1 19.63 29.52 -25.85
N ARG A 2 18.50 29.93 -25.25
CA ARG A 2 18.46 30.93 -24.18
C ARG A 2 18.40 30.30 -22.78
N ALA A 3 18.72 29.01 -22.66
CA ALA A 3 18.71 28.30 -21.37
C ALA A 3 20.13 28.29 -20.79
N GLN A 4 20.24 28.78 -19.54
CA GLN A 4 21.46 28.67 -18.75
C GLN A 4 21.39 27.39 -17.92
N ARG A 5 22.41 26.55 -18.01
CA ARG A 5 22.51 25.32 -17.22
C ARG A 5 23.05 25.64 -15.83
N ILE A 6 22.25 25.42 -14.81
CA ILE A 6 22.65 25.55 -13.41
C ILE A 6 22.83 24.13 -12.84
N ASN A 7 24.03 23.81 -12.36
CA ASN A 7 24.29 22.55 -11.67
C ASN A 7 23.95 22.70 -10.19
N VAL A 8 22.89 22.03 -9.75
CA VAL A 8 22.53 21.93 -8.34
C VAL A 8 23.24 20.69 -7.76
N ARG A 9 24.04 20.87 -6.71
CA ARG A 9 24.72 19.77 -6.03
C ARG A 9 23.71 18.98 -5.19
N SER A 10 23.94 17.67 -5.07
CA SER A 10 23.19 16.82 -4.13
C SER A 10 23.42 17.28 -2.69
N ILE A 11 22.38 17.21 -1.89
CA ILE A 11 22.46 17.53 -0.44
C ILE A 11 23.16 16.38 0.29
N HIS A 12 24.00 16.72 1.25
CA HIS A 12 24.72 15.71 2.03
C HIS A 12 23.71 14.85 2.84
N PRO A 13 23.87 13.52 2.90
CA PRO A 13 22.90 12.63 3.58
C PRO A 13 22.64 13.00 5.03
N GLU A 14 23.67 13.47 5.76
CA GLU A 14 23.52 13.91 7.16
C GLU A 14 22.59 15.12 7.29
N ALA A 15 22.64 16.07 6.36
CA ALA A 15 21.76 17.23 6.36
C ALA A 15 20.31 16.82 6.08
N ILE A 16 20.07 15.86 5.19
CA ILE A 16 18.75 15.31 4.94
C ILE A 16 18.27 14.56 6.19
N THR A 17 19.10 13.73 6.81
CA THR A 17 18.76 13.01 8.05
C THR A 17 18.36 13.98 9.16
N ALA A 18 19.14 15.05 9.39
CA ALA A 18 18.83 16.06 10.40
C ALA A 18 17.49 16.77 10.11
N ALA A 19 17.23 17.11 8.85
CA ALA A 19 15.96 17.70 8.44
C ALA A 19 14.78 16.75 8.66
N MET A 20 14.92 15.46 8.36
CA MET A 20 13.86 14.46 8.55
C MET A 20 13.52 14.28 10.05
N VAL A 21 14.54 14.25 10.91
CA VAL A 21 14.34 14.19 12.38
C VAL A 21 13.66 15.46 12.90
N THR A 22 14.15 16.65 12.50
CA THR A 22 13.65 17.92 13.08
C THR A 22 12.30 18.34 12.54
N GLN A 23 12.01 18.11 11.27
CA GLN A 23 10.78 18.58 10.61
C GLN A 23 9.66 17.55 10.65
N PHE A 24 9.98 16.25 10.56
CA PHE A 24 9.01 15.17 10.49
C PHE A 24 9.00 14.27 11.74
N GLY A 25 9.89 14.50 12.70
CA GLY A 25 9.92 13.73 13.94
C GLY A 25 10.30 12.25 13.77
N LEU A 26 10.95 11.88 12.67
CA LEU A 26 11.36 10.50 12.44
C LEU A 26 12.42 10.04 13.47
N ALA A 27 12.39 8.75 13.79
CA ALA A 27 13.49 8.15 14.53
C ALA A 27 14.82 8.26 13.74
N PRO A 28 15.96 8.42 14.41
CA PRO A 28 17.24 8.67 13.73
C PRO A 28 17.62 7.60 12.70
N ASP A 29 17.27 6.34 12.94
CA ASP A 29 17.59 5.23 12.04
C ASP A 29 16.67 5.22 10.81
N ASP A 30 15.39 5.51 10.97
CA ASP A 30 14.45 5.68 9.86
C ASP A 30 14.83 6.88 8.99
N ALA A 31 15.23 7.99 9.63
CA ALA A 31 15.68 9.19 8.93
C ALA A 31 16.95 8.93 8.08
N LYS A 32 17.89 8.12 8.58
CA LYS A 32 19.07 7.68 7.81
C LYS A 32 18.68 6.82 6.62
N HIS A 33 17.74 5.91 6.81
CA HIS A 33 17.26 5.04 5.73
C HIS A 33 16.60 5.85 4.62
N VAL A 34 15.71 6.79 4.97
CA VAL A 34 15.07 7.72 4.04
C VAL A 34 16.10 8.59 3.32
N ALA A 35 17.09 9.13 4.03
CA ALA A 35 18.15 9.95 3.44
C ALA A 35 19.01 9.16 2.44
N HIS A 36 19.29 7.88 2.72
CA HIS A 36 20.00 6.98 1.81
C HIS A 36 19.20 6.73 0.52
N LEU A 37 17.89 6.41 0.63
CA LEU A 37 17.01 6.20 -0.52
C LEU A 37 16.84 7.47 -1.37
N ALA A 38 16.81 8.63 -0.74
CA ALA A 38 16.66 9.92 -1.39
C ALA A 38 17.86 10.34 -2.25
N ASN A 39 19.03 9.72 -2.06
CA ASN A 39 20.25 9.95 -2.83
C ASN A 39 20.56 11.44 -3.06
N GLY A 40 20.54 12.23 -1.98
CA GLY A 40 20.86 13.67 -2.01
C GLY A 40 19.72 14.60 -2.47
N SER A 41 18.51 14.09 -2.65
CA SER A 41 17.32 14.87 -2.99
C SER A 41 16.38 15.00 -1.79
N TYR A 42 16.22 16.22 -1.27
CA TYR A 42 15.26 16.49 -0.18
C TYR A 42 13.81 16.19 -0.59
N LEU A 43 13.42 16.51 -1.83
CA LEU A 43 12.07 16.23 -2.33
C LEU A 43 11.77 14.74 -2.33
N LYS A 44 12.71 13.90 -2.79
CA LYS A 44 12.55 12.44 -2.74
C LYS A 44 12.45 11.90 -1.31
N ALA A 45 13.15 12.51 -0.35
CA ALA A 45 13.03 12.15 1.05
C ALA A 45 11.61 12.44 1.60
N VAL A 46 11.06 13.61 1.28
CA VAL A 46 9.69 13.99 1.67
C VAL A 46 8.66 13.08 0.99
N GLU A 47 8.83 12.79 -0.30
CA GLU A 47 7.97 11.86 -1.03
C GLU A 47 8.00 10.45 -0.42
N ALA A 48 9.17 9.96 -0.02
CA ALA A 48 9.31 8.65 0.62
C ALA A 48 8.58 8.57 1.97
N ILE A 49 8.59 9.65 2.76
CA ILE A 49 7.84 9.71 4.03
C ILE A 49 6.35 9.68 3.77
N SER A 50 5.85 10.54 2.87
CA SER A 50 4.41 10.60 2.58
C SER A 50 3.91 9.29 1.99
N LEU A 51 4.71 8.61 1.15
CA LEU A 51 4.39 7.29 0.63
C LEU A 51 4.35 6.23 1.73
N SER A 52 5.27 6.31 2.72
CA SER A 52 5.28 5.39 3.85
C SER A 52 4.04 5.54 4.74
N GLU A 53 3.62 6.78 5.03
CA GLU A 53 2.40 7.06 5.78
C GLU A 53 1.15 6.58 5.03
N GLU A 54 1.10 6.81 3.73
CA GLU A 54 0.00 6.35 2.89
C GLU A 54 -0.07 4.82 2.82
N ASN A 55 1.06 4.15 2.67
CA ASN A 55 1.14 2.68 2.69
C ASN A 55 0.73 2.10 4.04
N SER A 56 1.11 2.72 5.16
CA SER A 56 0.68 2.31 6.50
C SER A 56 -0.84 2.42 6.66
N PHE A 57 -1.44 3.52 6.17
CA PHE A 57 -2.89 3.66 6.13
C PHE A 57 -3.55 2.58 5.27
N TYR A 58 -3.01 2.31 4.07
CA TYR A 58 -3.54 1.28 3.18
C TYR A 58 -3.43 -0.12 3.78
N LEU A 59 -2.33 -0.42 4.46
CA LEU A 59 -2.14 -1.70 5.15
C LEU A 59 -3.21 -1.92 6.23
N GLU A 60 -3.52 -0.91 7.04
CA GLU A 60 -4.56 -1.00 8.07
C GLU A 60 -5.96 -1.16 7.47
N GLN A 61 -6.26 -0.46 6.37
CA GLN A 61 -7.53 -0.64 5.66
C GLN A 61 -7.62 -2.05 5.04
N PHE A 62 -6.53 -2.55 4.47
CA PHE A 62 -6.46 -3.92 3.94
C PHE A 62 -6.68 -4.98 5.03
N LYS A 63 -6.00 -4.85 6.17
CA LYS A 63 -6.20 -5.74 7.33
C LYS A 63 -7.65 -5.76 7.79
N THR A 64 -8.27 -4.60 7.88
CA THR A 64 -9.67 -4.44 8.27
C THR A 64 -10.60 -5.11 7.26
N MET A 65 -10.34 -4.92 5.95
CA MET A 65 -11.09 -5.55 4.86
C MET A 65 -11.01 -7.07 4.93
N MET A 66 -9.83 -7.62 5.09
CA MET A 66 -9.66 -9.07 5.13
C MET A 66 -10.27 -9.70 6.38
N ARG A 67 -10.14 -9.05 7.56
CA ARG A 67 -10.77 -9.51 8.81
C ARG A 67 -12.29 -9.52 8.69
N ASN A 68 -12.88 -8.44 8.18
CA ASN A 68 -14.34 -8.34 8.00
C ASN A 68 -14.86 -9.36 7.00
N SER A 69 -14.14 -9.58 5.89
CA SER A 69 -14.48 -10.60 4.90
C SER A 69 -14.42 -12.00 5.51
N TRP A 70 -13.38 -12.31 6.27
CA TRP A 70 -13.26 -13.58 6.98
C TRP A 70 -14.39 -13.80 8.01
N ALA A 71 -14.70 -12.76 8.80
CA ALA A 71 -15.76 -12.79 9.80
C ALA A 71 -17.18 -12.73 9.22
N ARG A 72 -17.33 -12.60 7.89
CA ARG A 72 -18.62 -12.37 7.19
C ARG A 72 -19.34 -11.11 7.67
N ASN A 73 -18.60 -10.14 8.18
CA ASN A 73 -19.12 -8.86 8.63
C ASN A 73 -19.10 -7.82 7.50
N VAL A 74 -20.03 -7.94 6.56
CA VAL A 74 -20.11 -7.05 5.39
C VAL A 74 -20.59 -5.64 5.74
N LYS A 75 -21.27 -5.47 6.90
CA LYS A 75 -21.76 -4.18 7.39
C LYS A 75 -20.67 -3.31 8.06
N GLY A 76 -19.45 -3.83 8.19
CA GLY A 76 -18.35 -3.08 8.80
C GLY A 76 -18.04 -1.80 8.04
N ALA A 77 -17.64 -0.79 8.79
CA ALA A 77 -17.35 0.61 8.43
C ALA A 77 -16.42 0.88 7.23
N MET A 78 -16.06 -0.13 6.47
CA MET A 78 -15.11 -0.03 5.36
C MET A 78 -15.57 0.85 4.22
N GLY A 79 -16.82 0.71 3.81
CA GLY A 79 -17.34 1.49 2.70
C GLY A 79 -17.32 2.98 2.97
N ASP A 80 -17.47 3.41 4.21
CA ASP A 80 -17.54 4.83 4.55
C ASP A 80 -16.16 5.49 4.58
N VAL A 81 -15.15 4.86 5.19
CA VAL A 81 -13.79 5.39 5.22
C VAL A 81 -13.20 5.41 3.80
N LEU A 82 -13.22 4.27 3.11
CA LEU A 82 -12.65 4.17 1.76
C LEU A 82 -13.43 5.00 0.73
N ALA A 83 -14.75 5.16 0.89
CA ALA A 83 -15.53 6.02 0.00
C ALA A 83 -15.22 7.51 0.18
N SER A 84 -14.69 7.92 1.34
CA SER A 84 -14.41 9.34 1.67
C SER A 84 -13.01 9.82 1.26
N ILE A 85 -12.05 8.93 0.99
CA ILE A 85 -10.64 9.31 0.77
C ILE A 85 -10.33 9.91 -0.61
N GLY A 86 -11.32 9.99 -1.49
CA GLY A 86 -11.16 10.50 -2.86
C GLY A 86 -10.68 9.44 -3.86
N ARG A 87 -11.00 9.64 -5.14
CA ARG A 87 -10.87 8.61 -6.20
C ARG A 87 -9.45 8.16 -6.45
N GLU A 88 -8.50 9.06 -6.50
CA GLU A 88 -7.09 8.70 -6.71
C GLU A 88 -6.57 7.82 -5.57
N ARG A 89 -6.86 8.18 -4.32
CA ARG A 89 -6.47 7.36 -3.17
C ARG A 89 -7.21 6.01 -3.13
N GLN A 90 -8.47 5.95 -3.59
CA GLN A 90 -9.22 4.70 -3.73
C GLN A 90 -8.57 3.77 -4.75
N LYS A 91 -8.15 4.31 -5.90
CA LYS A 91 -7.43 3.57 -6.94
C LYS A 91 -6.08 3.07 -6.41
N ASN A 92 -5.29 3.96 -5.81
CA ASN A 92 -3.98 3.61 -5.22
C ASN A 92 -4.14 2.52 -4.14
N PHE A 93 -5.17 2.60 -3.31
CA PHE A 93 -5.50 1.55 -2.33
C PHE A 93 -5.78 0.20 -3.00
N LEU A 94 -6.55 0.15 -4.07
CA LEU A 94 -6.85 -1.10 -4.78
C LEU A 94 -5.61 -1.69 -5.47
N GLN A 95 -4.74 -0.85 -6.01
CA GLN A 95 -3.43 -1.27 -6.54
C GLN A 95 -2.52 -1.80 -5.43
N TYR A 96 -2.51 -1.15 -4.27
CA TYR A 96 -1.79 -1.62 -3.10
C TYR A 96 -2.33 -2.97 -2.61
N CYS A 97 -3.65 -3.18 -2.59
CA CYS A 97 -4.26 -4.48 -2.27
C CYS A 97 -3.80 -5.58 -3.24
N GLN A 98 -3.76 -5.30 -4.55
CA GLN A 98 -3.27 -6.25 -5.55
C GLN A 98 -1.79 -6.60 -5.29
N HIS A 99 -0.97 -5.59 -5.00
CA HIS A 99 0.42 -5.81 -4.61
C HIS A 99 0.53 -6.74 -3.39
N LEU A 100 -0.19 -6.44 -2.31
CA LEU A 100 -0.16 -7.26 -1.09
C LEU A 100 -0.64 -8.70 -1.32
N ILE A 101 -1.70 -8.92 -2.10
CA ILE A 101 -2.17 -10.28 -2.42
C ILE A 101 -1.09 -11.05 -3.17
N ARG A 102 -0.45 -10.43 -4.17
CA ARG A 102 0.67 -11.03 -4.90
C ARG A 102 1.84 -11.38 -3.97
N GLU A 103 2.27 -10.42 -3.14
CA GLU A 103 3.41 -10.62 -2.23
C GLU A 103 3.11 -11.71 -1.18
N ASN A 104 1.89 -11.77 -0.64
CA ASN A 104 1.48 -12.83 0.29
C ASN A 104 1.42 -14.20 -0.39
N PHE A 105 1.02 -14.28 -1.65
CA PHE A 105 1.08 -15.51 -2.42
C PHE A 105 2.53 -15.95 -2.65
N MET A 106 3.41 -15.02 -3.07
CA MET A 106 4.84 -15.29 -3.30
C MET A 106 5.59 -15.64 -2.00
N TYR A 107 5.18 -15.09 -0.86
CA TYR A 107 5.76 -15.39 0.45
C TYR A 107 5.76 -16.89 0.79
N ARG A 108 4.78 -17.63 0.30
CA ARG A 108 4.68 -19.09 0.51
C ARG A 108 5.81 -19.89 -0.15
N PHE A 109 6.40 -19.37 -1.21
CA PHE A 109 7.48 -20.05 -1.93
C PHE A 109 8.85 -19.85 -1.29
N GLN A 110 8.94 -19.12 -0.18
CA GLN A 110 10.15 -18.90 0.61
C GLN A 110 11.36 -18.41 -0.21
N SER A 111 11.11 -17.65 -1.27
CA SER A 111 12.14 -17.07 -2.14
C SER A 111 12.29 -15.59 -1.79
N PRO A 112 13.29 -15.18 -0.96
CA PRO A 112 13.46 -13.78 -0.53
C PRO A 112 13.61 -12.82 -1.69
N ASP A 113 14.25 -13.25 -2.78
CA ASP A 113 14.51 -12.45 -3.98
C ASP A 113 13.24 -12.09 -4.78
N LEU A 114 12.13 -12.77 -4.49
CA LEU A 114 10.84 -12.56 -5.18
C LEU A 114 9.84 -11.77 -4.36
N ASN A 115 10.20 -11.38 -3.14
CA ASN A 115 9.31 -10.72 -2.21
C ASN A 115 9.78 -9.29 -1.91
N TYR A 116 8.89 -8.31 -2.11
CA TYR A 116 9.16 -6.87 -2.00
C TYR A 116 8.28 -6.22 -0.92
N MET A 117 8.14 -6.88 0.24
CA MET A 117 7.40 -6.35 1.38
C MET A 117 8.29 -5.52 2.30
N ASN A 118 7.72 -4.46 2.88
CA ASN A 118 8.32 -3.76 4.00
C ASN A 118 8.17 -4.58 5.31
N LEU A 119 8.78 -4.11 6.41
CA LEU A 119 8.77 -4.84 7.70
C LEU A 119 7.35 -5.06 8.25
N ASP A 120 6.47 -4.08 8.14
CA ASP A 120 5.09 -4.16 8.64
C ASP A 120 4.25 -5.12 7.80
N GLU A 121 4.45 -5.09 6.47
CA GLU A 121 3.82 -6.01 5.53
C GLU A 121 4.32 -7.46 5.75
N ALA A 122 5.63 -7.65 5.95
CA ALA A 122 6.21 -8.95 6.24
C ALA A 122 5.70 -9.51 7.58
N GLY A 123 5.59 -8.66 8.62
CA GLY A 123 4.99 -9.04 9.90
C GLY A 123 3.52 -9.47 9.76
N PHE A 124 2.77 -8.84 8.88
CA PHE A 124 1.40 -9.24 8.57
C PHE A 124 1.36 -10.53 7.75
N ALA A 125 2.23 -10.68 6.77
CA ALA A 125 2.27 -11.83 5.86
C ALA A 125 2.48 -13.16 6.59
N THR A 126 3.24 -13.18 7.68
CA THR A 126 3.45 -14.40 8.49
C THR A 126 2.13 -15.06 8.91
N LYS A 127 1.08 -14.25 9.15
CA LYS A 127 -0.25 -14.70 9.58
C LYS A 127 -1.25 -14.78 8.44
N PHE A 128 -1.10 -13.95 7.42
CA PHE A 128 -2.08 -13.80 6.36
C PHE A 128 -1.79 -14.64 5.11
N ALA A 129 -0.53 -14.88 4.78
CA ALA A 129 -0.15 -15.65 3.58
C ALA A 129 -0.84 -17.02 3.46
N PRO A 130 -1.13 -17.79 4.54
CA PRO A 130 -1.84 -19.07 4.43
C PRO A 130 -3.26 -18.97 3.83
N TYR A 131 -3.88 -17.80 3.89
CA TYR A 131 -5.23 -17.57 3.33
C TYR A 131 -5.22 -17.24 1.84
N VAL A 132 -4.04 -16.98 1.24
CA VAL A 132 -3.87 -16.72 -0.19
C VAL A 132 -3.22 -17.96 -0.83
N ASN A 133 -3.93 -18.62 -1.71
CA ASN A 133 -3.53 -19.89 -2.31
C ASN A 133 -3.90 -19.98 -3.80
N GLU A 134 -3.51 -21.06 -4.47
CA GLU A 134 -3.72 -21.24 -5.92
C GLU A 134 -5.20 -21.26 -6.33
N ARG A 135 -6.10 -21.56 -5.38
CA ARG A 135 -7.55 -21.67 -5.66
C ARG A 135 -8.25 -20.32 -5.62
N ASN A 136 -7.64 -19.32 -4.94
CA ASN A 136 -8.31 -18.03 -4.72
C ASN A 136 -7.51 -16.81 -5.20
N VAL A 137 -6.20 -16.90 -5.37
CA VAL A 137 -5.36 -15.74 -5.70
C VAL A 137 -5.81 -15.05 -7.00
N PHE A 138 -6.08 -15.82 -8.06
CA PHE A 138 -6.46 -15.26 -9.35
C PHE A 138 -7.84 -14.61 -9.28
N ASP A 139 -8.81 -15.26 -8.64
CA ASP A 139 -10.16 -14.71 -8.47
C ASP A 139 -10.13 -13.43 -7.60
N ILE A 140 -9.34 -13.40 -6.53
CA ILE A 140 -9.16 -12.20 -5.69
C ILE A 140 -8.53 -11.06 -6.51
N MET A 141 -7.49 -11.34 -7.28
CA MET A 141 -6.83 -10.35 -8.14
C MET A 141 -7.79 -9.79 -9.19
N GLU A 142 -8.61 -10.64 -9.80
CA GLU A 142 -9.62 -10.22 -10.79
C GLU A 142 -10.68 -9.29 -10.17
N GLU A 143 -11.21 -9.62 -8.99
CA GLU A 143 -12.20 -8.77 -8.32
C GLU A 143 -11.60 -7.44 -7.85
N LEU A 144 -10.35 -7.41 -7.40
CA LEU A 144 -9.64 -6.16 -7.09
C LEU A 144 -9.42 -5.30 -8.34
N ALA A 145 -8.97 -5.89 -9.44
CA ALA A 145 -8.77 -5.19 -10.70
C ALA A 145 -10.11 -4.67 -11.29
N LYS A 146 -11.20 -5.41 -11.12
CA LYS A 146 -12.56 -4.99 -11.50
C LYS A 146 -13.02 -3.80 -10.65
N ALA A 147 -12.80 -3.84 -9.34
CA ALA A 147 -13.11 -2.72 -8.45
C ALA A 147 -12.32 -1.46 -8.85
N GLU A 148 -11.03 -1.58 -9.17
CA GLU A 148 -10.19 -0.47 -9.65
C GLU A 148 -10.74 0.14 -10.95
N ARG A 149 -11.14 -0.70 -11.91
CA ARG A 149 -11.80 -0.24 -13.16
C ARG A 149 -13.09 0.52 -12.86
N HIS A 150 -13.93 0.02 -11.96
CA HIS A 150 -15.18 0.68 -11.58
C HIS A 150 -14.94 2.05 -10.94
N ILE A 151 -13.94 2.17 -10.04
CA ILE A 151 -13.54 3.46 -9.45
C ILE A 151 -13.06 4.42 -10.55
N THR A 152 -12.24 3.95 -11.48
CA THR A 152 -11.76 4.74 -12.63
C THR A 152 -12.90 5.21 -13.53
N GLN A 153 -13.94 4.39 -13.70
CA GLN A 153 -15.15 4.69 -14.48
C GLN A 153 -16.20 5.52 -13.73
N ASN A 154 -15.84 6.09 -12.58
CA ASN A 154 -16.71 6.93 -11.76
C ASN A 154 -17.93 6.21 -11.16
N VAL A 155 -17.91 4.90 -10.98
CA VAL A 155 -18.94 4.17 -10.25
C VAL A 155 -18.93 4.62 -8.77
N ASN A 156 -20.07 4.53 -8.10
CA ASN A 156 -20.20 4.89 -6.69
C ASN A 156 -19.29 4.02 -5.82
N ALA A 157 -18.34 4.66 -5.13
CA ALA A 157 -17.31 3.97 -4.35
C ALA A 157 -17.90 3.08 -3.24
N LYS A 158 -18.97 3.51 -2.55
CA LYS A 158 -19.64 2.68 -1.52
C LYS A 158 -20.15 1.36 -2.11
N MET A 159 -20.74 1.42 -3.31
CA MET A 159 -21.23 0.23 -4.00
C MET A 159 -20.10 -0.68 -4.43
N VAL A 160 -19.00 -0.10 -4.95
CA VAL A 160 -17.81 -0.86 -5.38
C VAL A 160 -17.17 -1.59 -4.21
N PHE A 161 -16.91 -0.91 -3.09
CA PHE A 161 -16.29 -1.54 -1.92
C PHE A 161 -17.22 -2.52 -1.22
N PHE A 162 -18.52 -2.29 -1.26
CA PHE A 162 -19.51 -3.23 -0.73
C PHE A 162 -19.54 -4.54 -1.54
N ASP A 163 -19.64 -4.45 -2.88
CA ASP A 163 -19.61 -5.64 -3.76
C ASP A 163 -18.29 -6.39 -3.62
N LEU A 164 -17.15 -5.68 -3.62
CA LEU A 164 -15.84 -6.26 -3.38
C LEU A 164 -15.78 -7.03 -2.06
N SER A 165 -16.29 -6.46 -0.96
CA SER A 165 -16.31 -7.11 0.36
C SER A 165 -17.14 -8.40 0.35
N LEU A 166 -18.27 -8.41 -0.34
CA LEU A 166 -19.09 -9.63 -0.52
C LEU A 166 -18.32 -10.71 -1.27
N ARG A 167 -17.65 -10.36 -2.37
CA ARG A 167 -16.84 -11.29 -3.17
C ARG A 167 -15.69 -11.87 -2.35
N LEU A 168 -14.95 -11.00 -1.67
CA LEU A 168 -13.84 -11.41 -0.82
C LEU A 168 -14.28 -12.36 0.31
N THR A 169 -15.49 -12.18 0.87
CA THR A 169 -16.06 -13.07 1.91
C THR A 169 -16.18 -14.52 1.43
N VAL A 170 -16.43 -14.72 0.15
CA VAL A 170 -16.51 -16.06 -0.46
C VAL A 170 -15.12 -16.57 -0.81
N LEU A 171 -14.29 -15.72 -1.42
CA LEU A 171 -13.00 -16.11 -1.99
C LEU A 171 -11.95 -16.44 -0.92
N ILE A 172 -11.90 -15.68 0.19
CA ILE A 172 -10.88 -15.86 1.24
C ILE A 172 -11.01 -17.20 1.98
N LYS A 173 -12.10 -17.92 1.81
CA LYS A 173 -12.38 -19.21 2.46
C LYS A 173 -12.22 -20.41 1.50
N ARG A 174 -11.86 -20.19 0.27
CA ARG A 174 -11.54 -21.23 -0.70
C ARG A 174 -10.11 -21.73 -0.52
#